data_69d6b7cbfef3ad2f8677e17e4dab4e4d
#
_entry.id   69d6b7cbfef3ad2f8677e17e4dab4e4d
#
_cell.length_a   1.000
_cell.length_b   1.000
_cell.length_c   1.000
_cell.angle_alpha   90.00
_cell.angle_beta   90.00
_cell.angle_gamma   90.00
#
_symmetry.space_group_name_H-M   'P 1'
#
loop_
_entity.id
_entity.type
_entity.pdbx_description
1 polymer ?
#
loop_
_entity_poly.entity_id
_entity_poly.type
_entity_poly.pdbx_seq_one_letter_code
_entity_poly.pdbx_strand_id
1 'polypeptide(L)'
;MLTTIIYRSHISADVPVKILPGMVEKASLLNESHQVTGILLFNGTHFFQILEGPEEGVMTIYNRICADRRHHNVVELMRDYSPYRRFGNSGMELFDLREHDQSTVLQAVLDRGTSRFRLTYDDRGLQFLRTFVESREKENYFEVLPADLWDFIPDMTGSLQEEHGIHFRPVVDPLGREITALEAISDSPESAGEDEDKYIANLNAVRMALMKAGKACPDGMTLYLTILPMTLVVVPNAVDTITDAIKNAGLVPEQIILGVSETEVIPGLNDFTEAVKQLKQAGISLSIDNFGDGSAGLSLLTHVQPDRVRIASGIIRDVHRSGPKQAVVQAIIKCCSALEINVIASGIEQPEEWMWLEAAGVIDFQGSLFTPQGTSVSWPEYRAAM
;
A
#
# COMPACT_ATOMS: atom_id res chain seq x y z
N MET A 1 27.91 -9.65 11.85
CA MET A 1 26.55 -10.09 11.52
C MET A 1 26.41 -10.02 10.02
N LEU A 2 25.83 -11.03 9.39
CA LEU A 2 25.60 -11.04 7.94
C LEU A 2 24.16 -10.65 7.67
N THR A 3 23.94 -9.93 6.58
CA THR A 3 22.62 -9.56 6.07
C THR A 3 22.29 -10.47 4.87
N THR A 4 21.06 -10.95 4.84
CA THR A 4 20.50 -11.70 3.72
C THR A 4 19.39 -10.86 3.10
N ILE A 5 19.44 -10.58 1.80
CA ILE A 5 18.35 -10.01 1.03
C ILE A 5 17.89 -11.03 0.00
N ILE A 6 16.57 -11.24 -0.05
CA ILE A 6 15.89 -12.01 -1.09
C ILE A 6 15.00 -11.06 -1.87
N TYR A 7 15.14 -11.05 -3.18
CA TYR A 7 14.28 -10.26 -4.06
C TYR A 7 13.91 -11.04 -5.32
N ARG A 8 12.87 -10.57 -5.98
CA ARG A 8 12.50 -10.98 -7.35
C ARG A 8 12.46 -9.77 -8.27
N SER A 9 12.62 -10.00 -9.57
CA SER A 9 12.48 -8.98 -10.60
C SER A 9 12.08 -9.58 -11.94
N HIS A 10 11.61 -8.75 -12.89
CA HIS A 10 11.36 -9.14 -14.26
C HIS A 10 12.58 -8.84 -15.12
N ILE A 11 12.90 -9.70 -16.09
CA ILE A 11 13.88 -9.38 -17.13
C ILE A 11 13.26 -8.39 -18.11
N SER A 12 14.01 -7.35 -18.52
CA SER A 12 13.55 -6.43 -19.55
C SER A 12 13.50 -7.12 -20.92
N ALA A 13 12.46 -6.82 -21.70
CA ALA A 13 12.17 -7.52 -22.96
C ALA A 13 13.29 -7.37 -24.03
N ASP A 14 14.07 -6.31 -23.94
CA ASP A 14 15.21 -6.02 -24.82
C ASP A 14 16.50 -6.76 -24.45
N VAL A 15 16.52 -7.50 -23.33
CA VAL A 15 17.69 -8.25 -22.86
C VAL A 15 17.72 -9.68 -23.42
N PRO A 16 18.64 -10.01 -24.34
CA PRO A 16 18.75 -11.36 -24.86
C PRO A 16 19.22 -12.34 -23.78
N VAL A 17 18.50 -13.42 -23.57
CA VAL A 17 18.83 -14.44 -22.54
C VAL A 17 20.26 -15.00 -22.69
N LYS A 18 20.77 -15.08 -23.92
CA LYS A 18 22.14 -15.57 -24.22
C LYS A 18 23.27 -14.79 -23.55
N ILE A 19 23.02 -13.55 -23.07
CA ILE A 19 24.05 -12.75 -22.38
C ILE A 19 24.11 -13.03 -20.88
N LEU A 20 23.16 -13.76 -20.30
CA LEU A 20 23.06 -14.03 -18.86
C LEU A 20 24.35 -14.64 -18.28
N PRO A 21 25.01 -15.67 -18.89
CA PRO A 21 26.24 -16.23 -18.30
C PRO A 21 27.34 -15.19 -18.11
N GLY A 22 27.57 -14.34 -19.13
CA GLY A 22 28.57 -13.28 -19.03
C GLY A 22 28.20 -12.13 -18.05
N MET A 23 26.91 -11.90 -17.82
CA MET A 23 26.43 -10.98 -16.79
C MET A 23 26.70 -11.54 -15.39
N VAL A 24 26.42 -12.83 -15.18
CA VAL A 24 26.61 -13.54 -13.91
C VAL A 24 28.09 -13.58 -13.53
N GLU A 25 28.99 -13.83 -14.48
CA GLU A 25 30.42 -13.82 -14.23
C GLU A 25 30.91 -12.47 -13.69
N LYS A 26 30.47 -11.36 -14.32
CA LYS A 26 30.80 -10.01 -13.86
C LYS A 26 30.18 -9.69 -12.49
N ALA A 27 28.95 -10.13 -12.28
CA ALA A 27 28.27 -9.97 -11.00
C ALA A 27 28.96 -10.77 -9.88
N SER A 28 29.42 -11.99 -10.17
CA SER A 28 30.18 -12.82 -9.22
C SER A 28 31.44 -12.12 -8.74
N LEU A 29 32.27 -11.61 -9.67
CA LEU A 29 33.50 -10.88 -9.31
C LEU A 29 33.21 -9.63 -8.46
N LEU A 30 32.16 -8.89 -8.79
CA LEU A 30 31.75 -7.72 -8.02
C LEU A 30 31.28 -8.11 -6.62
N ASN A 31 30.45 -9.14 -6.50
CA ASN A 31 29.97 -9.64 -5.21
C ASN A 31 31.14 -10.11 -4.33
N GLU A 32 32.08 -10.86 -4.89
CA GLU A 32 33.28 -11.31 -4.18
C GLU A 32 34.10 -10.15 -3.63
N SER A 33 34.26 -9.07 -4.40
CA SER A 33 34.98 -7.87 -3.95
C SER A 33 34.32 -7.18 -2.74
N HIS A 34 33.01 -7.41 -2.53
CA HIS A 34 32.23 -6.92 -1.39
C HIS A 34 31.94 -8.00 -0.33
N GLN A 35 32.57 -9.17 -0.44
CA GLN A 35 32.36 -10.32 0.44
C GLN A 35 30.90 -10.80 0.46
N VAL A 36 30.19 -10.61 -0.63
CA VAL A 36 28.81 -11.07 -0.84
C VAL A 36 28.82 -12.37 -1.60
N THR A 37 28.00 -13.33 -1.18
CA THR A 37 27.68 -14.53 -1.95
C THR A 37 26.25 -14.43 -2.47
N GLY A 38 25.93 -15.13 -3.55
CA GLY A 38 24.62 -15.05 -4.15
C GLY A 38 24.19 -16.33 -4.88
N ILE A 39 22.87 -16.52 -4.90
CA ILE A 39 22.19 -17.52 -5.71
C ILE A 39 21.23 -16.78 -6.62
N LEU A 40 21.27 -17.02 -7.91
CA LEU A 40 20.37 -16.44 -8.89
C LEU A 40 19.59 -17.56 -9.60
N LEU A 41 18.27 -17.54 -9.48
CA LEU A 41 17.37 -18.41 -10.22
C LEU A 41 16.74 -17.62 -11.36
N PHE A 42 16.57 -18.25 -12.52
CA PHE A 42 15.91 -17.68 -13.67
C PHE A 42 14.89 -18.66 -14.25
N ASN A 43 13.63 -18.23 -14.43
CA ASN A 43 12.56 -19.10 -14.96
C ASN A 43 12.15 -18.78 -16.40
N GLY A 44 12.86 -17.87 -17.07
CA GLY A 44 12.55 -17.41 -18.43
C GLY A 44 12.01 -15.98 -18.49
N THR A 45 11.35 -15.50 -17.45
CA THR A 45 10.76 -14.16 -17.36
C THR A 45 11.15 -13.42 -16.08
N HIS A 46 11.41 -14.15 -15.02
CA HIS A 46 11.71 -13.59 -13.70
C HIS A 46 13.05 -14.09 -13.16
N PHE A 47 13.69 -13.20 -12.42
CA PHE A 47 14.80 -13.54 -11.54
C PHE A 47 14.30 -13.65 -10.11
N PHE A 48 14.86 -14.58 -9.38
CA PHE A 48 14.83 -14.66 -7.93
C PHE A 48 16.27 -14.74 -7.45
N GLN A 49 16.64 -13.85 -6.55
CA GLN A 49 18.01 -13.79 -6.08
C GLN A 49 18.09 -13.74 -4.56
N ILE A 50 19.05 -14.47 -4.01
CA ILE A 50 19.49 -14.38 -2.64
C ILE A 50 20.88 -13.75 -2.64
N LEU A 51 21.07 -12.69 -1.83
CA LEU A 51 22.36 -12.05 -1.56
C LEU A 51 22.64 -12.19 -0.07
N GLU A 52 23.86 -12.60 0.30
CA GLU A 52 24.25 -12.74 1.70
C GLU A 52 25.70 -12.31 1.92
N GLY A 53 25.91 -11.45 2.93
CA GLY A 53 27.22 -10.92 3.24
C GLY A 53 27.19 -9.82 4.30
N PRO A 54 28.30 -9.08 4.51
CA PRO A 54 28.31 -7.88 5.33
C PRO A 54 27.26 -6.89 4.84
N GLU A 55 26.56 -6.22 5.76
CA GLU A 55 25.43 -5.34 5.44
C GLU A 55 25.78 -4.28 4.39
N GLU A 56 26.91 -3.59 4.57
CA GLU A 56 27.39 -2.57 3.63
C GLU A 56 27.60 -3.14 2.22
N GLY A 57 28.20 -4.33 2.12
CA GLY A 57 28.42 -5.02 0.85
C GLY A 57 27.11 -5.40 0.16
N VAL A 58 26.21 -6.03 0.91
CA VAL A 58 24.89 -6.45 0.40
C VAL A 58 24.08 -5.23 -0.07
N MET A 59 24.03 -4.16 0.71
CA MET A 59 23.32 -2.95 0.35
C MET A 59 23.91 -2.26 -0.89
N THR A 60 25.23 -2.23 -1.02
CA THR A 60 25.90 -1.68 -2.21
C THR A 60 25.52 -2.46 -3.47
N ILE A 61 25.54 -3.79 -3.41
CA ILE A 61 25.14 -4.65 -4.52
C ILE A 61 23.64 -4.48 -4.83
N TYR A 62 22.78 -4.53 -3.83
CA TYR A 62 21.33 -4.43 -4.00
C TYR A 62 20.91 -3.08 -4.61
N ASN A 63 21.48 -1.97 -4.16
CA ASN A 63 21.20 -0.65 -4.74
C ASN A 63 21.62 -0.56 -6.23
N ARG A 64 22.72 -1.21 -6.62
CA ARG A 64 23.12 -1.29 -8.03
C ARG A 64 22.13 -2.10 -8.86
N ILE A 65 21.61 -3.18 -8.28
CA ILE A 65 20.59 -4.01 -8.91
C ILE A 65 19.32 -3.21 -9.14
N CYS A 66 18.85 -2.45 -8.14
CA CYS A 66 17.67 -1.60 -8.27
C CYS A 66 17.81 -0.51 -9.35
N ALA A 67 19.04 -0.07 -9.63
CA ALA A 67 19.34 0.92 -10.66
C ALA A 67 19.60 0.32 -12.06
N ASP A 68 19.67 -0.99 -12.18
CA ASP A 68 20.01 -1.67 -13.44
C ASP A 68 18.77 -1.85 -14.33
N ARG A 69 18.77 -1.19 -15.49
CA ARG A 69 17.65 -1.21 -16.44
C ARG A 69 17.47 -2.55 -17.19
N ARG A 70 18.37 -3.50 -17.02
CA ARG A 70 18.24 -4.84 -17.62
C ARG A 70 17.14 -5.68 -16.98
N HIS A 71 16.66 -5.25 -15.86
CA HIS A 71 15.49 -5.79 -15.21
C HIS A 71 14.69 -4.67 -14.53
N HIS A 72 13.43 -4.90 -14.33
CA HIS A 72 12.50 -3.96 -13.71
C HIS A 72 11.64 -4.68 -12.66
N ASN A 73 10.79 -3.93 -11.99
CA ASN A 73 9.88 -4.45 -10.96
C ASN A 73 10.64 -5.27 -9.89
N VAL A 74 11.72 -4.68 -9.37
CA VAL A 74 12.54 -5.29 -8.31
C VAL A 74 11.77 -5.20 -7.00
N VAL A 75 11.40 -6.35 -6.43
CA VAL A 75 10.62 -6.46 -5.20
C VAL A 75 11.43 -7.18 -4.13
N GLU A 76 11.73 -6.52 -3.03
CA GLU A 76 12.36 -7.13 -1.85
C GLU A 76 11.32 -8.01 -1.13
N LEU A 77 11.58 -9.32 -1.09
CA LEU A 77 10.70 -10.30 -0.46
C LEU A 77 11.05 -10.52 1.01
N MET A 78 12.35 -10.48 1.33
CA MET A 78 12.82 -10.71 2.69
C MET A 78 14.14 -9.97 2.92
N ARG A 79 14.28 -9.39 4.11
CA ARG A 79 15.56 -8.98 4.69
C ARG A 79 15.70 -9.63 6.05
N ASP A 80 16.84 -10.29 6.27
CA ASP A 80 17.11 -11.05 7.49
C ASP A 80 18.58 -10.95 7.89
N TYR A 81 18.89 -11.34 9.12
CA TYR A 81 20.21 -11.25 9.70
C TYR A 81 20.66 -12.60 10.27
N SER A 82 21.91 -12.96 10.05
CA SER A 82 22.46 -14.23 10.53
C SER A 82 23.89 -14.06 11.07
N PRO A 83 24.29 -14.79 12.10
CA PRO A 83 25.67 -14.79 12.57
C PRO A 83 26.61 -15.55 11.62
N TYR A 84 26.10 -16.35 10.71
CA TYR A 84 26.86 -17.17 9.77
C TYR A 84 26.20 -17.22 8.39
N ARG A 85 27.02 -17.57 7.38
CA ARG A 85 26.57 -17.68 6.00
C ARG A 85 25.71 -18.93 5.79
N ARG A 86 24.57 -18.74 5.17
CA ARG A 86 23.59 -19.80 4.88
C ARG A 86 23.53 -20.12 3.39
N PHE A 87 23.66 -19.08 2.54
CA PHE A 87 23.41 -19.17 1.11
C PHE A 87 24.63 -18.77 0.30
N GLY A 88 24.88 -19.57 -0.78
CA GLY A 88 25.93 -19.32 -1.74
C GLY A 88 27.33 -19.63 -1.23
N ASN A 89 28.12 -20.28 -2.08
CA ASN A 89 29.52 -20.62 -1.83
C ASN A 89 30.47 -19.77 -2.69
N SER A 90 29.93 -19.03 -3.66
CA SER A 90 30.66 -18.13 -4.55
C SER A 90 29.96 -16.77 -4.64
N GLY A 91 30.57 -15.79 -5.27
CA GLY A 91 30.00 -14.46 -5.45
C GLY A 91 28.61 -14.47 -6.12
N MET A 92 28.41 -15.33 -7.14
CA MET A 92 27.11 -15.55 -7.77
C MET A 92 27.07 -16.93 -8.43
N GLU A 93 25.98 -17.66 -8.20
CA GLU A 93 25.71 -18.93 -8.88
C GLU A 93 24.35 -18.87 -9.57
N LEU A 94 24.33 -19.14 -10.89
CA LEU A 94 23.11 -19.13 -11.72
C LEU A 94 22.50 -20.53 -11.84
N PHE A 95 21.20 -20.61 -11.63
CA PHE A 95 20.38 -21.80 -11.92
C PHE A 95 19.27 -21.42 -12.90
N ASP A 96 19.37 -21.91 -14.13
CA ASP A 96 18.33 -21.73 -15.15
C ASP A 96 17.26 -22.82 -14.99
N LEU A 97 16.09 -22.42 -14.51
CA LEU A 97 14.97 -23.33 -14.22
C LEU A 97 14.32 -23.92 -15.49
N ARG A 98 14.71 -23.45 -16.66
CA ARG A 98 14.22 -23.99 -17.94
C ARG A 98 15.01 -25.21 -18.39
N GLU A 99 16.22 -25.43 -17.85
CA GLU A 99 17.13 -26.50 -18.24
C GLU A 99 16.93 -27.75 -17.39
N HIS A 100 16.26 -27.67 -16.26
CA HIS A 100 16.11 -28.72 -15.27
C HIS A 100 14.68 -28.87 -14.77
N ASP A 101 14.28 -30.08 -14.39
CA ASP A 101 13.02 -30.26 -13.66
C ASP A 101 13.11 -29.70 -12.23
N GLN A 102 11.95 -29.38 -11.65
CA GLN A 102 11.86 -28.68 -10.37
C GLN A 102 12.56 -29.41 -9.20
N SER A 103 12.45 -30.73 -9.15
CA SER A 103 13.04 -31.54 -8.08
C SER A 103 14.57 -31.58 -8.17
N THR A 104 15.08 -31.70 -9.40
CA THR A 104 16.53 -31.67 -9.70
C THR A 104 17.12 -30.30 -9.38
N VAL A 105 16.40 -29.20 -9.70
CA VAL A 105 16.83 -27.83 -9.40
C VAL A 105 16.90 -27.60 -7.90
N LEU A 106 15.86 -27.96 -7.15
CA LEU A 106 15.85 -27.83 -5.68
C LEU A 106 17.04 -28.58 -5.06
N GLN A 107 17.30 -29.80 -5.50
CA GLN A 107 18.43 -30.58 -5.00
C GLN A 107 19.77 -29.94 -5.40
N ALA A 108 19.92 -29.46 -6.63
CA ALA A 108 21.14 -28.81 -7.09
C ALA A 108 21.42 -27.50 -6.31
N VAL A 109 20.38 -26.69 -6.06
CA VAL A 109 20.50 -25.48 -5.23
C VAL A 109 20.91 -25.84 -3.80
N LEU A 110 20.26 -26.84 -3.19
CA LEU A 110 20.59 -27.31 -1.85
C LEU A 110 22.03 -27.83 -1.76
N ASP A 111 22.48 -28.56 -2.81
CA ASP A 111 23.81 -29.18 -2.82
C ASP A 111 24.95 -28.19 -3.08
N ARG A 112 24.73 -27.19 -3.92
CA ARG A 112 25.75 -26.22 -4.36
C ARG A 112 25.61 -24.86 -3.71
N GLY A 113 24.37 -24.42 -3.51
CA GLY A 113 24.04 -23.06 -3.13
C GLY A 113 23.91 -22.84 -1.62
N THR A 114 23.90 -23.87 -0.78
CA THR A 114 23.62 -23.75 0.65
C THR A 114 24.63 -24.47 1.53
N SER A 115 24.79 -24.01 2.77
CA SER A 115 25.59 -24.73 3.78
C SER A 115 24.71 -25.80 4.43
N ARG A 116 24.86 -27.07 4.01
CA ARG A 116 24.06 -28.24 4.45
C ARG A 116 23.89 -28.38 5.96
N PHE A 117 24.82 -27.88 6.76
CA PHE A 117 24.84 -28.07 8.20
C PHE A 117 24.11 -26.99 8.99
N ARG A 118 23.55 -25.96 8.33
CA ARG A 118 23.01 -24.75 9.00
C ARG A 118 21.62 -24.35 8.55
N LEU A 119 21.07 -24.94 7.48
CA LEU A 119 19.71 -24.73 7.05
C LEU A 119 18.79 -25.77 7.67
N THR A 120 17.72 -25.29 8.29
CA THR A 120 16.59 -26.11 8.73
C THR A 120 15.47 -26.01 7.72
N TYR A 121 14.57 -27.00 7.73
CA TYR A 121 13.39 -26.98 6.85
C TYR A 121 12.48 -25.76 7.08
N ASP A 122 12.57 -25.14 8.26
CA ASP A 122 11.78 -23.96 8.67
C ASP A 122 12.50 -22.65 8.31
N ASP A 123 13.68 -22.68 7.68
CA ASP A 123 14.37 -21.46 7.25
C ASP A 123 13.53 -20.71 6.22
N ARG A 124 13.20 -19.45 6.51
CA ARG A 124 12.33 -18.62 5.66
C ARG A 124 12.93 -18.39 4.27
N GLY A 125 14.26 -18.22 4.17
CA GLY A 125 14.92 -18.05 2.89
C GLY A 125 14.79 -19.29 2.01
N LEU A 126 14.92 -20.49 2.61
CA LEU A 126 14.67 -21.76 1.91
C LEU A 126 13.21 -21.89 1.48
N GLN A 127 12.26 -21.45 2.28
CA GLN A 127 10.84 -21.46 1.89
C GLN A 127 10.56 -20.54 0.69
N PHE A 128 11.09 -19.31 0.68
CA PHE A 128 10.98 -18.41 -0.47
C PHE A 128 11.57 -19.02 -1.76
N LEU A 129 12.77 -19.60 -1.65
CA LEU A 129 13.44 -20.26 -2.77
C LEU A 129 12.56 -21.41 -3.30
N ARG A 130 12.07 -22.24 -2.42
CA ARG A 130 11.20 -23.38 -2.78
C ARG A 130 9.90 -22.92 -3.45
N THR A 131 9.26 -21.90 -2.90
CA THR A 131 8.04 -21.32 -3.46
C THR A 131 8.27 -20.82 -4.88
N PHE A 132 9.38 -20.14 -5.14
CA PHE A 132 9.74 -19.66 -6.48
C PHE A 132 10.00 -20.83 -7.46
N VAL A 133 10.79 -21.84 -7.06
CA VAL A 133 11.08 -23.02 -7.91
C VAL A 133 9.79 -23.79 -8.23
N GLU A 134 8.89 -23.96 -7.25
CA GLU A 134 7.61 -24.65 -7.44
C GLU A 134 6.55 -23.79 -8.16
N SER A 135 6.86 -22.53 -8.48
CA SER A 135 5.97 -21.56 -9.17
C SER A 135 4.60 -21.40 -8.48
N ARG A 136 4.56 -21.45 -7.15
CA ARG A 136 3.32 -21.36 -6.35
C ARG A 136 2.74 -19.95 -6.27
N GLU A 137 3.51 -18.91 -6.60
CA GLU A 137 3.16 -17.51 -6.39
C GLU A 137 2.83 -16.73 -7.68
N LYS A 138 2.44 -17.41 -8.76
CA LYS A 138 2.13 -16.71 -10.03
C LYS A 138 1.05 -15.63 -9.90
N GLU A 139 0.15 -15.78 -8.94
CA GLU A 139 -0.97 -14.84 -8.72
C GLU A 139 -0.56 -13.49 -8.12
N ASN A 140 0.64 -13.39 -7.53
CA ASN A 140 1.10 -12.19 -6.81
C ASN A 140 2.13 -11.35 -7.59
N TYR A 141 2.37 -11.68 -8.86
CA TYR A 141 3.36 -10.99 -9.69
C TYR A 141 2.70 -9.93 -10.57
N PHE A 142 2.17 -8.86 -9.96
CA PHE A 142 1.68 -7.73 -10.74
C PHE A 142 2.85 -7.04 -11.43
N GLU A 143 2.73 -6.84 -12.72
CA GLU A 143 3.72 -6.12 -13.51
C GLU A 143 3.46 -4.63 -13.38
N VAL A 144 4.44 -3.92 -12.83
CA VAL A 144 4.41 -2.46 -12.69
C VAL A 144 5.26 -1.88 -13.81
N LEU A 145 4.62 -1.10 -14.67
CA LEU A 145 5.31 -0.42 -15.77
C LEU A 145 6.19 0.72 -15.25
N PRO A 146 7.26 1.09 -15.98
CA PRO A 146 8.06 2.26 -15.61
C PRO A 146 7.22 3.54 -15.53
N ALA A 147 7.53 4.40 -14.55
CA ALA A 147 6.78 5.64 -14.30
C ALA A 147 6.79 6.60 -15.49
N ASP A 148 7.87 6.60 -16.28
CA ASP A 148 8.05 7.45 -17.46
C ASP A 148 7.12 7.12 -18.64
N LEU A 149 6.37 6.02 -18.55
CA LEU A 149 5.31 5.66 -19.50
C LEU A 149 3.96 6.34 -19.19
N TRP A 150 3.87 7.11 -18.11
CA TRP A 150 2.65 7.77 -17.70
C TRP A 150 2.84 9.28 -17.56
N ASP A 151 1.90 10.04 -18.10
CA ASP A 151 1.70 11.46 -17.80
C ASP A 151 0.49 11.62 -16.88
N PHE A 152 0.53 12.61 -15.99
CA PHE A 152 -0.61 13.01 -15.17
C PHE A 152 -1.06 14.39 -15.61
N ILE A 153 -2.16 14.44 -16.37
CA ILE A 153 -2.62 15.65 -17.02
C ILE A 153 -3.67 16.34 -16.13
N PRO A 154 -3.43 17.62 -15.73
CA PRO A 154 -4.38 18.36 -14.93
C PRO A 154 -5.72 18.56 -15.63
N ASP A 155 -6.80 18.26 -14.93
CA ASP A 155 -8.16 18.59 -15.38
C ASP A 155 -8.51 20.03 -14.97
N MET A 156 -8.45 20.91 -15.94
CA MET A 156 -8.74 22.34 -15.72
C MET A 156 -10.24 22.63 -15.56
N THR A 157 -11.11 21.65 -15.83
CA THR A 157 -12.57 21.84 -15.77
C THR A 157 -13.13 21.68 -14.35
N GLY A 158 -12.40 21.01 -13.46
CA GLY A 158 -12.81 20.64 -12.11
C GLY A 158 -11.97 21.29 -11.00
N SER A 159 -11.51 22.56 -11.18
CA SER A 159 -10.76 23.22 -10.11
C SER A 159 -11.58 23.32 -8.83
N LEU A 160 -11.17 22.58 -7.80
CA LEU A 160 -11.72 22.66 -6.45
C LEU A 160 -11.19 23.95 -5.80
N GLN A 161 -11.97 25.03 -5.84
CA GLN A 161 -11.58 26.29 -5.21
C GLN A 161 -11.73 26.19 -3.70
N GLU A 162 -10.76 26.77 -2.98
CA GLU A 162 -10.91 27.02 -1.56
C GLU A 162 -12.07 28.00 -1.34
N GLU A 163 -13.12 27.54 -0.71
CA GLU A 163 -14.23 28.41 -0.33
C GLU A 163 -14.48 28.31 1.18
N HIS A 164 -14.67 29.45 1.79
CA HIS A 164 -15.09 29.56 3.19
C HIS A 164 -14.15 28.91 4.24
N GLY A 165 -12.83 28.74 3.93
CA GLY A 165 -11.83 28.14 4.85
C GLY A 165 -12.00 26.64 5.04
N ILE A 166 -12.48 25.95 4.00
CA ILE A 166 -12.41 24.49 3.83
C ILE A 166 -11.57 24.18 2.62
N HIS A 167 -10.68 23.21 2.79
CA HIS A 167 -9.94 22.57 1.70
C HIS A 167 -10.60 21.24 1.36
N PHE A 168 -10.80 20.97 0.07
CA PHE A 168 -11.27 19.69 -0.39
C PHE A 168 -10.11 18.86 -0.94
N ARG A 169 -9.99 17.62 -0.49
CA ARG A 169 -9.11 16.62 -1.09
C ARG A 169 -9.94 15.57 -1.80
N PRO A 170 -9.84 15.42 -3.11
CA PRO A 170 -10.62 14.42 -3.82
C PRO A 170 -10.10 13.00 -3.56
N VAL A 171 -11.04 12.08 -3.44
CA VAL A 171 -10.85 10.63 -3.65
C VAL A 171 -11.24 10.36 -5.08
N VAL A 172 -10.41 9.66 -5.83
CA VAL A 172 -10.58 9.51 -7.28
C VAL A 172 -10.55 8.04 -7.71
N ASP A 173 -11.31 7.72 -8.74
CA ASP A 173 -11.08 6.57 -9.63
C ASP A 173 -10.29 7.06 -10.85
N PRO A 174 -8.97 6.79 -10.94
CA PRO A 174 -8.14 7.32 -12.01
C PRO A 174 -8.47 6.76 -13.38
N LEU A 175 -8.89 5.50 -13.48
CA LEU A 175 -9.24 4.86 -14.76
C LEU A 175 -10.62 5.29 -15.24
N GLY A 176 -11.59 5.42 -14.33
CA GLY A 176 -12.92 5.98 -14.64
C GLY A 176 -12.88 7.49 -14.87
N ARG A 177 -11.81 8.18 -14.49
CA ARG A 177 -11.67 9.64 -14.46
C ARG A 177 -12.80 10.30 -13.69
N GLU A 178 -13.08 9.77 -12.52
CA GLU A 178 -14.17 10.23 -11.65
C GLU A 178 -13.66 10.65 -10.28
N ILE A 179 -14.26 11.70 -9.73
CA ILE A 179 -14.12 12.06 -8.30
C ILE A 179 -15.22 11.31 -7.57
N THR A 180 -14.83 10.31 -6.76
CA THR A 180 -15.78 9.45 -6.03
C THR A 180 -16.21 10.04 -4.69
N ALA A 181 -15.38 10.89 -4.08
CA ALA A 181 -15.70 11.64 -2.87
C ALA A 181 -14.81 12.88 -2.71
N LEU A 182 -15.27 13.85 -1.93
CA LEU A 182 -14.49 15.00 -1.50
C LEU A 182 -14.27 14.96 0.02
N GLU A 183 -13.04 14.83 0.46
CA GLU A 183 -12.70 14.97 1.89
C GLU A 183 -12.61 16.44 2.26
N ALA A 184 -13.43 16.86 3.20
CA ALA A 184 -13.41 18.22 3.72
C ALA A 184 -12.44 18.34 4.90
N ILE A 185 -11.42 19.16 4.75
CA ILE A 185 -10.42 19.44 5.78
C ILE A 185 -10.62 20.87 6.27
N SER A 186 -10.78 21.02 7.58
CA SER A 186 -10.86 22.33 8.22
C SER A 186 -9.50 22.76 8.74
N ASP A 187 -9.12 24.02 8.52
CA ASP A 187 -7.90 24.64 9.05
C ASP A 187 -7.94 24.93 10.55
N SER A 188 -8.98 24.48 11.25
CA SER A 188 -9.09 24.70 12.69
C SER A 188 -8.04 23.87 13.42
N PRO A 189 -7.15 24.49 14.23
CA PRO A 189 -6.18 23.75 15.01
C PRO A 189 -6.91 22.80 15.97
N GLU A 190 -6.42 21.56 16.06
CA GLU A 190 -6.82 20.65 17.12
C GLU A 190 -6.58 21.36 18.47
N SER A 191 -7.66 21.70 19.17
CA SER A 191 -7.54 22.36 20.45
C SER A 191 -6.94 21.39 21.46
N ALA A 192 -5.75 21.70 21.98
CA ALA A 192 -5.13 21.02 23.09
C ALA A 192 -5.87 21.41 24.40
N GLY A 193 -7.06 20.84 24.64
CA GLY A 193 -7.84 20.96 25.85
C GLY A 193 -7.86 19.67 26.67
N GLU A 194 -8.51 19.70 27.84
CA GLU A 194 -8.82 18.48 28.61
C GLU A 194 -9.66 17.51 27.74
N ASP A 195 -9.57 16.20 27.97
CA ASP A 195 -10.10 15.17 27.06
C ASP A 195 -11.57 15.35 26.64
N GLU A 196 -12.46 15.81 27.55
CA GLU A 196 -13.87 16.07 27.23
C GLU A 196 -14.05 17.27 26.29
N ASP A 197 -13.29 18.35 26.49
CA ASP A 197 -13.32 19.52 25.61
C ASP A 197 -12.85 19.19 24.20
N LYS A 198 -11.90 18.25 24.07
CA LYS A 198 -11.42 17.76 22.78
C LYS A 198 -12.55 17.14 21.94
N TYR A 199 -13.38 16.30 22.52
CA TYR A 199 -14.46 15.62 21.79
C TYR A 199 -15.60 16.56 21.41
N ILE A 200 -15.95 17.51 22.29
CA ILE A 200 -16.91 18.56 21.97
C ILE A 200 -16.39 19.48 20.86
N ALA A 201 -15.12 19.86 20.93
CA ALA A 201 -14.47 20.66 19.88
C ALA A 201 -14.45 19.91 18.54
N ASN A 202 -14.15 18.62 18.54
CA ASN A 202 -14.18 17.76 17.34
C ASN A 202 -15.59 17.70 16.73
N LEU A 203 -16.65 17.48 17.53
CA LEU A 203 -18.02 17.50 17.03
C LEU A 203 -18.39 18.86 16.42
N ASN A 204 -17.96 19.97 17.06
CA ASN A 204 -18.18 21.30 16.52
C ASN A 204 -17.42 21.53 15.20
N ALA A 205 -16.20 21.01 15.07
CA ALA A 205 -15.44 21.07 13.83
C ALA A 205 -16.16 20.32 12.68
N VAL A 206 -16.68 19.12 12.96
CA VAL A 206 -17.51 18.35 12.00
C VAL A 206 -18.76 19.15 11.58
N ARG A 207 -19.47 19.75 12.54
CA ARG A 207 -20.65 20.61 12.23
C ARG A 207 -20.29 21.80 11.36
N MET A 208 -19.18 22.46 11.66
CA MET A 208 -18.70 23.59 10.86
C MET A 208 -18.28 23.17 9.47
N ALA A 209 -17.61 22.01 9.35
CA ALA A 209 -17.25 21.44 8.07
C ALA A 209 -18.50 21.13 7.21
N LEU A 210 -19.52 20.49 7.79
CA LEU A 210 -20.81 20.24 7.11
C LEU A 210 -21.47 21.53 6.62
N MET A 211 -21.57 22.55 7.48
CA MET A 211 -22.20 23.84 7.12
C MET A 211 -21.47 24.56 5.97
N LYS A 212 -20.16 24.51 5.96
CA LYS A 212 -19.33 25.11 4.91
C LYS A 212 -19.38 24.28 3.63
N ALA A 213 -19.24 22.95 3.77
CA ALA A 213 -19.27 22.03 2.63
C ALA A 213 -20.63 22.03 1.92
N GLY A 214 -21.74 22.15 2.64
CA GLY A 214 -23.07 22.24 2.03
C GLY A 214 -23.26 23.45 1.10
N LYS A 215 -22.38 24.47 1.19
CA LYS A 215 -22.39 25.63 0.28
C LYS A 215 -21.41 25.50 -0.88
N ALA A 216 -20.36 24.70 -0.71
CA ALA A 216 -19.23 24.60 -1.64
C ALA A 216 -19.18 23.25 -2.39
N CYS A 217 -19.79 22.20 -1.82
CA CYS A 217 -19.81 20.88 -2.42
C CYS A 217 -20.78 20.83 -3.61
N PRO A 218 -20.37 20.28 -4.76
CA PRO A 218 -21.27 20.08 -5.89
C PRO A 218 -22.46 19.17 -5.54
N ASP A 219 -23.61 19.42 -6.15
CA ASP A 219 -24.81 18.62 -5.95
C ASP A 219 -24.56 17.13 -6.23
N GLY A 220 -25.00 16.27 -5.29
CA GLY A 220 -24.87 14.83 -5.42
C GLY A 220 -23.47 14.25 -5.13
N MET A 221 -22.48 15.11 -4.83
CA MET A 221 -21.13 14.65 -4.50
C MET A 221 -21.09 14.05 -3.08
N THR A 222 -20.36 12.95 -2.94
CA THR A 222 -20.11 12.33 -1.64
C THR A 222 -19.09 13.15 -0.85
N LEU A 223 -19.41 13.45 0.40
CA LEU A 223 -18.57 14.22 1.32
C LEU A 223 -17.96 13.31 2.38
N TYR A 224 -16.65 13.34 2.50
CA TYR A 224 -15.89 12.61 3.49
C TYR A 224 -15.46 13.55 4.63
N LEU A 225 -15.73 13.15 5.87
CA LEU A 225 -15.39 13.92 7.09
C LEU A 225 -14.71 12.99 8.09
N THR A 226 -13.69 13.49 8.78
CA THR A 226 -13.01 12.73 9.85
C THR A 226 -13.57 13.13 11.22
N ILE A 227 -13.85 12.11 12.04
CA ILE A 227 -14.31 12.28 13.42
C ILE A 227 -13.50 11.39 14.36
N LEU A 228 -13.23 11.87 15.57
CA LEU A 228 -12.64 11.01 16.61
C LEU A 228 -13.68 9.98 17.08
N PRO A 229 -13.36 8.68 17.11
CA PRO A 229 -14.34 7.65 17.48
C PRO A 229 -14.98 7.89 18.85
N MET A 230 -14.19 8.38 19.82
CA MET A 230 -14.71 8.67 21.17
C MET A 230 -15.66 9.89 21.21
N THR A 231 -15.66 10.76 20.20
CA THR A 231 -16.68 11.82 20.07
C THR A 231 -18.09 11.24 20.01
N LEU A 232 -18.25 10.12 19.32
CA LEU A 232 -19.55 9.45 19.18
C LEU A 232 -20.02 8.78 20.48
N VAL A 233 -19.10 8.47 21.40
CA VAL A 233 -19.37 7.77 22.65
C VAL A 233 -19.53 8.76 23.83
N VAL A 234 -18.61 9.72 23.93
CA VAL A 234 -18.50 10.64 25.08
C VAL A 234 -19.48 11.81 24.99
N VAL A 235 -19.70 12.34 23.77
CA VAL A 235 -20.56 13.51 23.60
C VAL A 235 -22.03 13.07 23.51
N PRO A 236 -22.89 13.50 24.42
CA PRO A 236 -24.30 13.12 24.38
C PRO A 236 -24.98 13.58 23.08
N ASN A 237 -25.79 12.70 22.51
CA ASN A 237 -26.55 12.95 21.27
C ASN A 237 -25.67 13.37 20.06
N ALA A 238 -24.42 12.89 20.01
CA ALA A 238 -23.48 13.23 18.92
C ALA A 238 -24.07 12.87 17.55
N VAL A 239 -24.65 11.67 17.40
CA VAL A 239 -25.25 11.20 16.14
C VAL A 239 -26.42 12.09 15.71
N ASP A 240 -27.34 12.43 16.62
CA ASP A 240 -28.46 13.34 16.32
C ASP A 240 -27.96 14.73 15.90
N THR A 241 -26.93 15.22 16.61
CA THR A 241 -26.32 16.52 16.31
C THR A 241 -25.70 16.54 14.91
N ILE A 242 -25.03 15.48 14.50
CA ILE A 242 -24.46 15.32 13.14
C ILE A 242 -25.58 15.27 12.12
N THR A 243 -26.60 14.44 12.36
CA THR A 243 -27.75 14.27 11.46
C THR A 243 -28.49 15.58 11.23
N ASP A 244 -28.70 16.36 12.27
CA ASP A 244 -29.32 17.69 12.18
C ASP A 244 -28.41 18.69 11.45
N ALA A 245 -27.09 18.62 11.65
CA ALA A 245 -26.16 19.48 10.94
C ALA A 245 -26.13 19.16 9.43
N ILE A 246 -26.24 17.90 9.04
CA ILE A 246 -26.36 17.46 7.62
C ILE A 246 -27.61 18.08 6.99
N LYS A 247 -28.77 17.95 7.63
CA LYS A 247 -30.03 18.52 7.15
C LYS A 247 -29.97 20.04 7.04
N ASN A 248 -29.40 20.70 8.05
CA ASN A 248 -29.25 22.15 8.07
C ASN A 248 -28.29 22.68 7.01
N ALA A 249 -27.34 21.88 6.60
CA ALA A 249 -26.41 22.17 5.48
C ALA A 249 -27.06 21.95 4.09
N GLY A 250 -28.29 21.42 4.02
CA GLY A 250 -28.94 21.08 2.77
C GLY A 250 -28.43 19.79 2.13
N LEU A 251 -27.71 18.97 2.89
CA LEU A 251 -27.17 17.68 2.48
C LEU A 251 -28.10 16.53 2.89
N VAL A 252 -27.90 15.35 2.32
CA VAL A 252 -28.59 14.13 2.73
C VAL A 252 -27.60 13.15 3.39
N PRO A 253 -28.05 12.35 4.38
CA PRO A 253 -27.16 11.44 5.10
C PRO A 253 -26.38 10.46 4.21
N GLU A 254 -26.98 10.01 3.14
CA GLU A 254 -26.39 9.05 2.18
C GLU A 254 -25.19 9.62 1.39
N GLN A 255 -25.02 10.96 1.39
CA GLN A 255 -23.86 11.64 0.82
C GLN A 255 -22.67 11.67 1.78
N ILE A 256 -22.87 11.31 3.07
CA ILE A 256 -21.86 11.51 4.09
C ILE A 256 -21.13 10.21 4.43
N ILE A 257 -19.81 10.31 4.44
CA ILE A 257 -18.91 9.28 4.97
C ILE A 257 -18.23 9.87 6.21
N LEU A 258 -18.36 9.20 7.34
CA LEU A 258 -17.59 9.51 8.54
C LEU A 258 -16.41 8.56 8.67
N GLY A 259 -15.20 9.12 8.60
CA GLY A 259 -13.94 8.40 8.83
C GLY A 259 -13.54 8.44 10.30
N VAL A 260 -13.25 7.28 10.87
CA VAL A 260 -12.71 7.15 12.24
C VAL A 260 -11.32 6.50 12.16
N SER A 261 -10.34 7.08 12.87
CA SER A 261 -8.97 6.57 12.83
C SER A 261 -8.81 5.30 13.68
N GLU A 262 -8.19 4.28 13.12
CA GLU A 262 -7.81 3.07 13.86
C GLU A 262 -6.77 3.35 14.96
N THR A 263 -6.00 4.43 14.83
CA THR A 263 -4.93 4.75 15.79
C THR A 263 -5.46 5.28 17.12
N GLU A 264 -6.72 5.73 17.20
CA GLU A 264 -7.33 6.13 18.45
C GLU A 264 -7.86 4.92 19.23
N VAL A 265 -7.52 4.86 20.52
CA VAL A 265 -7.97 3.78 21.41
C VAL A 265 -9.46 3.95 21.72
N ILE A 266 -10.23 2.88 21.54
CA ILE A 266 -11.68 2.82 21.86
C ILE A 266 -11.87 1.93 23.08
N PRO A 267 -11.93 2.48 24.32
CA PRO A 267 -12.04 1.68 25.53
C PRO A 267 -13.36 0.90 25.64
N GLY A 268 -14.43 1.45 25.10
CA GLY A 268 -15.77 0.88 25.14
C GLY A 268 -16.27 0.48 23.74
N LEU A 269 -15.78 -0.64 23.19
CA LEU A 269 -16.15 -1.07 21.85
C LEU A 269 -17.66 -1.28 21.67
N ASN A 270 -18.38 -1.71 22.70
CA ASN A 270 -19.84 -1.92 22.65
C ASN A 270 -20.59 -0.58 22.46
N ASP A 271 -20.22 0.46 23.21
CA ASP A 271 -20.86 1.78 23.12
C ASP A 271 -20.57 2.43 21.75
N PHE A 272 -19.34 2.26 21.27
CA PHE A 272 -18.96 2.69 19.92
C PHE A 272 -19.76 1.94 18.85
N THR A 273 -19.92 0.61 18.98
CA THR A 273 -20.71 -0.20 18.04
C THR A 273 -22.17 0.25 18.00
N GLU A 274 -22.76 0.60 19.14
CA GLU A 274 -24.14 1.12 19.18
C GLU A 274 -24.26 2.49 18.52
N ALA A 275 -23.28 3.39 18.73
CA ALA A 275 -23.23 4.69 18.03
C ALA A 275 -23.09 4.52 16.51
N VAL A 276 -22.24 3.59 16.05
CA VAL A 276 -22.10 3.26 14.62
C VAL A 276 -23.41 2.74 14.04
N LYS A 277 -24.11 1.88 14.77
CA LYS A 277 -25.43 1.38 14.35
C LYS A 277 -26.45 2.51 14.15
N GLN A 278 -26.46 3.51 15.06
CA GLN A 278 -27.31 4.68 14.93
C GLN A 278 -26.93 5.51 13.69
N LEU A 279 -25.63 5.72 13.41
CA LEU A 279 -25.15 6.39 12.19
C LEU A 279 -25.65 5.67 10.92
N LYS A 280 -25.51 4.36 10.85
CA LYS A 280 -25.98 3.55 9.71
C LYS A 280 -27.50 3.59 9.56
N GLN A 281 -28.25 3.58 10.66
CA GLN A 281 -29.71 3.76 10.63
C GLN A 281 -30.13 5.13 10.11
N ALA A 282 -29.31 6.16 10.34
CA ALA A 282 -29.53 7.50 9.79
C ALA A 282 -29.12 7.62 8.30
N GLY A 283 -28.52 6.59 7.70
CA GLY A 283 -28.05 6.58 6.31
C GLY A 283 -26.61 7.06 6.11
N ILE A 284 -25.84 7.28 7.19
CA ILE A 284 -24.46 7.76 7.14
C ILE A 284 -23.51 6.57 7.00
N SER A 285 -22.60 6.63 6.02
CA SER A 285 -21.57 5.62 5.82
C SER A 285 -20.42 5.78 6.80
N LEU A 286 -19.81 4.66 7.24
CA LEU A 286 -18.63 4.64 8.10
C LEU A 286 -17.39 4.19 7.32
N SER A 287 -16.28 4.89 7.52
CA SER A 287 -14.94 4.44 7.10
C SER A 287 -14.03 4.25 8.30
N ILE A 288 -13.16 3.24 8.23
CA ILE A 288 -12.02 3.11 9.16
C ILE A 288 -10.78 3.63 8.46
N ASP A 289 -10.17 4.69 9.03
CA ASP A 289 -9.00 5.35 8.48
C ASP A 289 -7.71 4.89 9.15
N ASN A 290 -6.59 5.06 8.43
CA ASN A 290 -5.27 4.59 8.84
C ASN A 290 -5.24 3.09 9.16
N PHE A 291 -6.02 2.31 8.43
CA PHE A 291 -6.15 0.88 8.65
C PHE A 291 -4.82 0.16 8.47
N GLY A 292 -4.44 -0.61 9.48
CA GLY A 292 -3.19 -1.35 9.55
C GLY A 292 -2.05 -0.62 10.27
N ASP A 293 -2.27 0.63 10.74
CA ASP A 293 -1.27 1.39 11.51
C ASP A 293 -1.55 1.32 13.04
N GLY A 294 -2.75 0.87 13.40
CA GLY A 294 -3.18 0.65 14.77
C GLY A 294 -3.18 -0.83 15.17
N SER A 295 -3.75 -1.12 16.35
CA SER A 295 -3.81 -2.47 16.91
C SER A 295 -5.21 -3.12 16.85
N ALA A 296 -6.24 -2.36 16.52
CA ALA A 296 -7.64 -2.78 16.64
C ALA A 296 -8.32 -3.12 15.30
N GLY A 297 -7.66 -2.90 14.16
CA GLY A 297 -8.27 -2.90 12.83
C GLY A 297 -9.10 -4.12 12.49
N LEU A 298 -8.53 -5.32 12.61
CA LEU A 298 -9.27 -6.57 12.34
C LEU A 298 -10.45 -6.77 13.30
N SER A 299 -10.31 -6.35 14.55
CA SER A 299 -11.41 -6.39 15.52
C SER A 299 -12.53 -5.42 15.13
N LEU A 300 -12.18 -4.20 14.69
CA LEU A 300 -13.16 -3.22 14.23
C LEU A 300 -13.94 -3.73 13.01
N LEU A 301 -13.28 -4.37 12.04
CA LEU A 301 -13.97 -4.94 10.87
C LEU A 301 -15.09 -5.90 11.28
N THR A 302 -14.86 -6.73 12.30
CA THR A 302 -15.83 -7.74 12.73
C THR A 302 -16.98 -7.17 13.57
N HIS A 303 -16.70 -6.10 14.34
CA HIS A 303 -17.69 -5.53 15.27
C HIS A 303 -18.56 -4.45 14.62
N VAL A 304 -17.96 -3.54 13.82
CA VAL A 304 -18.70 -2.40 13.27
C VAL A 304 -19.03 -2.53 11.79
N GLN A 305 -18.39 -3.48 11.09
CA GLN A 305 -18.61 -3.74 9.67
C GLN A 305 -18.69 -2.41 8.87
N PRO A 306 -17.58 -1.67 8.72
CA PRO A 306 -17.58 -0.38 8.05
C PRO A 306 -17.95 -0.54 6.56
N ASP A 307 -18.38 0.53 5.93
CA ASP A 307 -18.67 0.57 4.50
C ASP A 307 -17.40 0.75 3.67
N ARG A 308 -16.38 1.38 4.29
CA ARG A 308 -15.08 1.64 3.67
C ARG A 308 -13.93 1.43 4.64
N VAL A 309 -12.75 1.16 4.06
CA VAL A 309 -11.47 1.10 4.76
C VAL A 309 -10.47 1.93 3.98
N ARG A 310 -9.81 2.89 4.65
CA ARG A 310 -8.71 3.66 4.10
C ARG A 310 -7.39 3.11 4.64
N ILE A 311 -6.60 2.47 3.77
CA ILE A 311 -5.31 1.88 4.16
C ILE A 311 -4.32 2.98 4.54
N ALA A 312 -3.56 2.74 5.61
CA ALA A 312 -2.54 3.67 6.11
C ALA A 312 -1.45 3.94 5.06
N SER A 313 -1.09 5.21 4.89
CA SER A 313 -0.05 5.63 3.93
C SER A 313 1.32 4.98 4.19
N GLY A 314 1.65 4.67 5.45
CA GLY A 314 2.87 3.96 5.83
C GLY A 314 2.97 2.55 5.21
N ILE A 315 1.83 1.86 5.02
CA ILE A 315 1.75 0.55 4.34
C ILE A 315 1.79 0.73 2.82
N ILE A 316 1.16 1.78 2.30
CA ILE A 316 1.06 2.05 0.86
C ILE A 316 2.39 2.50 0.26
N ARG A 317 3.13 3.37 0.96
CA ARG A 317 4.39 3.92 0.46
C ARG A 317 5.38 2.82 0.09
N ASP A 318 5.92 2.88 -1.13
CA ASP A 318 6.85 1.88 -1.71
C ASP A 318 6.28 0.45 -1.78
N VAL A 319 4.97 0.26 -1.78
CA VAL A 319 4.33 -1.07 -1.86
C VAL A 319 4.77 -1.85 -3.10
N HIS A 320 4.97 -1.17 -4.23
CA HIS A 320 5.39 -1.77 -5.50
C HIS A 320 6.74 -2.51 -5.42
N ARG A 321 7.61 -2.18 -4.44
CA ARG A 321 8.94 -2.78 -4.26
C ARG A 321 9.12 -3.57 -2.96
N SER A 322 8.08 -3.70 -2.14
CA SER A 322 8.15 -4.39 -0.83
C SER A 322 7.21 -5.59 -0.76
N GLY A 323 7.75 -6.81 -0.85
CA GLY A 323 6.99 -8.05 -0.71
C GLY A 323 6.18 -8.16 0.58
N PRO A 324 6.74 -7.81 1.76
CA PRO A 324 5.97 -7.78 3.00
C PRO A 324 4.76 -6.84 2.95
N LYS A 325 4.91 -5.63 2.41
CA LYS A 325 3.80 -4.68 2.24
C LYS A 325 2.76 -5.21 1.24
N GLN A 326 3.21 -5.79 0.12
CA GLN A 326 2.34 -6.43 -0.86
C GLN A 326 1.48 -7.52 -0.22
N ALA A 327 2.07 -8.39 0.60
CA ALA A 327 1.35 -9.46 1.30
C ALA A 327 0.29 -8.91 2.27
N VAL A 328 0.64 -7.87 3.04
CA VAL A 328 -0.29 -7.21 3.98
C VAL A 328 -1.45 -6.55 3.22
N VAL A 329 -1.15 -5.75 2.19
CA VAL A 329 -2.19 -5.05 1.42
C VAL A 329 -3.13 -6.03 0.72
N GLN A 330 -2.60 -7.10 0.10
CA GLN A 330 -3.43 -8.14 -0.51
C GLN A 330 -4.32 -8.86 0.52
N ALA A 331 -3.82 -9.11 1.72
CA ALA A 331 -4.64 -9.69 2.79
C ALA A 331 -5.77 -8.74 3.21
N ILE A 332 -5.49 -7.44 3.32
CA ILE A 332 -6.52 -6.42 3.61
C ILE A 332 -7.57 -6.39 2.50
N ILE A 333 -7.15 -6.29 1.23
CA ILE A 333 -8.06 -6.25 0.07
C ILE A 333 -8.95 -7.51 0.05
N LYS A 334 -8.38 -8.70 0.21
CA LYS A 334 -9.13 -9.97 0.25
C LYS A 334 -10.14 -10.01 1.41
N CYS A 335 -9.74 -9.55 2.60
CA CYS A 335 -10.62 -9.48 3.75
C CYS A 335 -11.78 -8.50 3.51
N CYS A 336 -11.49 -7.30 3.01
CA CYS A 336 -12.49 -6.29 2.71
C CYS A 336 -13.45 -6.75 1.61
N SER A 337 -12.94 -7.34 0.52
CA SER A 337 -13.76 -7.89 -0.56
C SER A 337 -14.72 -8.98 -0.08
N ALA A 338 -14.28 -9.87 0.83
CA ALA A 338 -15.14 -10.90 1.40
C ALA A 338 -16.26 -10.34 2.30
N LEU A 339 -16.11 -9.10 2.77
CA LEU A 339 -17.08 -8.39 3.60
C LEU A 339 -17.84 -7.30 2.86
N GLU A 340 -17.66 -7.19 1.53
CA GLU A 340 -18.25 -6.14 0.67
C GLU A 340 -17.87 -4.71 1.15
N ILE A 341 -16.65 -4.54 1.68
CA ILE A 341 -16.11 -3.28 2.15
C ILE A 341 -15.25 -2.66 1.04
N ASN A 342 -15.50 -1.40 0.68
CA ASN A 342 -14.70 -0.67 -0.29
C ASN A 342 -13.34 -0.25 0.30
N VAL A 343 -12.27 -0.40 -0.49
CA VAL A 343 -10.91 -0.05 -0.08
C VAL A 343 -10.48 1.25 -0.74
N ILE A 344 -9.99 2.20 0.05
CA ILE A 344 -9.38 3.44 -0.41
C ILE A 344 -7.87 3.35 -0.11
N ALA A 345 -7.03 3.63 -1.11
CA ALA A 345 -5.60 3.78 -0.91
C ALA A 345 -5.24 5.26 -0.83
N SER A 346 -4.70 5.69 0.32
CA SER A 346 -4.35 7.09 0.56
C SER A 346 -2.85 7.32 0.64
N GLY A 347 -2.42 8.55 0.31
CA GLY A 347 -1.02 8.93 0.33
C GLY A 347 -0.23 8.45 -0.88
N ILE A 348 -0.89 8.30 -2.03
CA ILE A 348 -0.24 7.92 -3.29
C ILE A 348 0.63 9.07 -3.79
N GLU A 349 1.93 8.84 -3.93
CA GLU A 349 2.92 9.82 -4.39
C GLU A 349 3.58 9.42 -5.71
N GLN A 350 3.61 8.12 -6.05
CA GLN A 350 4.32 7.59 -7.21
C GLN A 350 3.39 6.79 -8.14
N PRO A 351 3.57 6.88 -9.47
CA PRO A 351 2.80 6.10 -10.43
C PRO A 351 2.86 4.59 -10.19
N GLU A 352 4.02 4.07 -9.77
CA GLU A 352 4.22 2.64 -9.52
C GLU A 352 3.42 2.14 -8.31
N GLU A 353 3.20 2.98 -7.29
CA GLU A 353 2.33 2.65 -6.16
C GLU A 353 0.89 2.50 -6.63
N TRP A 354 0.41 3.47 -7.41
CA TRP A 354 -0.93 3.42 -8.00
C TRP A 354 -1.12 2.19 -8.88
N MET A 355 -0.22 1.94 -9.85
CA MET A 355 -0.33 0.82 -10.78
C MET A 355 -0.37 -0.53 -10.06
N TRP A 356 0.46 -0.70 -9.02
CA TRP A 356 0.48 -1.94 -8.25
C TRP A 356 -0.84 -2.15 -7.49
N LEU A 357 -1.37 -1.10 -6.86
CA LEU A 357 -2.61 -1.14 -6.09
C LEU A 357 -3.83 -1.34 -6.98
N GLU A 358 -3.86 -0.69 -8.15
CA GLU A 358 -4.90 -0.87 -9.17
C GLU A 358 -4.92 -2.32 -9.65
N ALA A 359 -3.76 -2.89 -10.01
CA ALA A 359 -3.65 -4.30 -10.37
C ALA A 359 -4.06 -5.25 -9.23
N ALA A 360 -3.90 -4.84 -7.97
CA ALA A 360 -4.36 -5.57 -6.80
C ALA A 360 -5.87 -5.45 -6.55
N GLY A 361 -6.58 -4.59 -7.29
CA GLY A 361 -8.04 -4.43 -7.25
C GLY A 361 -8.55 -3.25 -6.43
N VAL A 362 -7.69 -2.28 -6.10
CA VAL A 362 -8.12 -1.01 -5.50
C VAL A 362 -8.64 -0.09 -6.62
N ILE A 363 -9.75 0.59 -6.37
CA ILE A 363 -10.39 1.50 -7.33
C ILE A 363 -10.28 2.95 -6.86
N ASP A 364 -10.44 3.20 -5.56
CA ASP A 364 -10.47 4.52 -4.96
C ASP A 364 -9.10 4.93 -4.44
N PHE A 365 -8.60 6.08 -4.90
CA PHE A 365 -7.26 6.58 -4.57
C PHE A 365 -7.28 8.03 -4.09
N GLN A 366 -6.33 8.37 -3.24
CA GLN A 366 -6.08 9.74 -2.80
C GLN A 366 -4.58 9.98 -2.64
N GLY A 367 -4.07 11.12 -3.09
CA GLY A 367 -2.66 11.47 -2.90
C GLY A 367 -2.18 12.59 -3.80
N SER A 368 -0.96 13.06 -3.55
CA SER A 368 -0.33 14.16 -4.31
C SER A 368 -0.09 13.80 -5.78
N LEU A 369 -0.05 12.52 -6.13
CA LEU A 369 0.02 12.07 -7.53
C LEU A 369 -1.17 12.57 -8.34
N PHE A 370 -2.38 12.56 -7.74
CA PHE A 370 -3.63 12.96 -8.40
C PHE A 370 -3.99 14.43 -8.16
N THR A 371 -3.43 15.06 -7.12
CA THR A 371 -3.68 16.47 -6.78
C THR A 371 -2.39 17.20 -6.44
N PRO A 372 -1.44 17.31 -7.40
CA PRO A 372 -0.09 17.82 -7.11
C PRO A 372 -0.06 19.26 -6.61
N GLN A 373 -1.04 20.07 -6.96
CA GLN A 373 -1.17 21.47 -6.53
C GLN A 373 -2.33 21.72 -5.55
N GLY A 374 -3.01 20.64 -5.11
CA GLY A 374 -4.11 20.72 -4.15
C GLY A 374 -5.44 21.26 -4.70
N THR A 375 -5.48 21.80 -5.92
CA THR A 375 -6.63 22.51 -6.48
C THR A 375 -7.24 21.88 -7.73
N SER A 376 -6.51 21.05 -8.44
CA SER A 376 -7.00 20.35 -9.65
C SER A 376 -6.60 18.89 -9.61
N VAL A 377 -7.49 18.04 -10.10
CA VAL A 377 -7.22 16.61 -10.27
C VAL A 377 -6.41 16.40 -11.53
N SER A 378 -5.42 15.50 -11.46
CA SER A 378 -4.64 15.06 -12.62
C SER A 378 -4.97 13.62 -12.95
N TRP A 379 -5.26 13.37 -14.23
CA TRP A 379 -5.62 12.04 -14.71
C TRP A 379 -4.44 11.35 -15.41
N PRO A 380 -4.25 10.04 -15.20
CA PRO A 380 -3.19 9.29 -15.86
C PRO A 380 -3.46 9.15 -17.36
N GLU A 381 -2.45 9.42 -18.18
CA GLU A 381 -2.43 9.14 -19.61
C GLU A 381 -1.21 8.29 -19.97
N TYR A 382 -1.47 7.17 -20.66
CA TYR A 382 -0.40 6.29 -21.11
C TYR A 382 0.32 6.87 -22.33
N ARG A 383 1.63 7.03 -22.22
CA ARG A 383 2.48 7.39 -23.37
C ARG A 383 2.66 6.16 -24.23
N ALA A 384 1.92 6.05 -25.34
CA ALA A 384 2.24 5.05 -26.33
C ALA A 384 3.71 5.18 -26.75
N ALA A 385 4.49 4.11 -26.68
CA ALA A 385 5.84 4.09 -27.22
C ALA A 385 5.78 4.49 -28.70
N MET A 386 6.39 5.66 -29.04
CA MET A 386 6.55 6.08 -30.42
C MET A 386 7.56 5.19 -31.13
#